data_e25927d1e363969fd706d7474fbfa4a5
#
_entry.id   e25927d1e363969fd706d7474fbfa4a5
#
_cell.length_a   1.000
_cell.length_b   1.000
_cell.length_c   1.000
_cell.angle_alpha   90.00
_cell.angle_beta   90.00
_cell.angle_gamma   90.00
#
_symmetry.space_group_name_H-M   'P 1'
#
loop_
_entity.id
_entity.type
_entity.pdbx_description
1 polymer ?
#
loop_
_entity_poly.entity_id
_entity_poly.type
_entity_poly.pdbx_seq_one_letter_code
_entity_poly.pdbx_strand_id
1 'polypeptide(L)'
;MYDKYQSPLSERYASKEMPYIFSPDKKFKTWRKLWIALAETEYELGLDSVTKEQIEELRAHADDINFDVAKAREKEVRHDVMSHVYAYGVQCPNAKGIIHLGATSCYVGDNTDIIIMTEALKLVRSKLINVIAELSAFAMKYKDLPTLAFTHFQPAQPTTVGKRATLWLHDLMLDLEDLEYVISTMKLLGSKGTTGTQASFLELFNGDHETIRKIDGKIAEKMGFDACYPVSGQTYSRKIDSRVLNVLSGIAQSAHKFSNDIRLLQHLKEIEEPFEKHQIGSSAMAYKRNPMRSERIASLADYVMSDAMNPAFVASTQWFERTLDDSANKRLSVPEGFLAIDGILDLYLNVVDGLVVYPKVIEAHLMRELPFMATENIMMDAVKAGGDRQELHERIRQHSMAAGRVVKEEGKENDLLERIAADSAFGMTMEQLQAIMKPENFVGRSPEQTVEFITEYVQPVLDENKDILGMKAEINV
;
A
#
# COMPACT_ATOMS: atom_id res chain seq x y z
N MET A 1 -5.30 -27.41 -17.48
CA MET A 1 -4.16 -27.89 -16.68
C MET A 1 -4.42 -27.53 -15.22
N TYR A 2 -5.25 -28.34 -14.55
CA TYR A 2 -5.68 -28.08 -13.16
C TYR A 2 -5.04 -29.08 -12.17
N ASP A 3 -3.97 -29.72 -12.59
CA ASP A 3 -3.25 -30.80 -11.92
C ASP A 3 -1.96 -30.32 -11.17
N LYS A 4 -1.76 -29.01 -11.12
CA LYS A 4 -0.62 -28.39 -10.44
C LYS A 4 -1.06 -27.22 -9.57
N TYR A 5 -0.35 -27.00 -8.48
CA TYR A 5 -0.56 -25.83 -7.63
C TYR A 5 -0.29 -24.55 -8.44
N GLN A 6 -1.21 -23.57 -8.32
CA GLN A 6 -1.07 -22.22 -8.83
C GLN A 6 -1.23 -21.24 -7.66
N SER A 7 -0.43 -20.19 -7.63
CA SER A 7 -0.51 -19.21 -6.55
C SER A 7 -1.82 -18.44 -6.64
N PRO A 8 -2.64 -18.39 -5.57
CA PRO A 8 -3.83 -17.55 -5.53
C PRO A 8 -3.53 -16.06 -5.71
N LEU A 9 -2.32 -15.62 -5.40
CA LEU A 9 -1.92 -14.22 -5.56
C LEU A 9 -1.98 -13.80 -7.02
N SER A 10 -1.42 -14.59 -7.94
CA SER A 10 -1.44 -14.28 -9.38
C SER A 10 -2.75 -14.63 -10.07
N GLU A 11 -3.47 -15.69 -9.59
CA GLU A 11 -4.67 -16.18 -10.26
C GLU A 11 -5.95 -15.47 -9.82
N ARG A 12 -5.98 -14.94 -8.58
CA ARG A 12 -7.22 -14.44 -7.97
C ARG A 12 -7.16 -13.00 -7.47
N TYR A 13 -6.00 -12.55 -6.97
CA TYR A 13 -5.95 -11.33 -6.17
C TYR A 13 -5.23 -10.17 -6.83
N ALA A 14 -4.08 -10.40 -7.46
CA ALA A 14 -3.34 -9.34 -8.12
C ALA A 14 -4.01 -8.90 -9.45
N SER A 15 -3.73 -7.67 -9.86
CA SER A 15 -4.06 -7.15 -11.20
C SER A 15 -3.38 -7.98 -12.31
N LYS A 16 -3.52 -7.55 -13.55
CA LYS A 16 -2.78 -8.16 -14.68
C LYS A 16 -1.36 -7.61 -14.83
N GLU A 17 -1.15 -6.38 -14.37
CA GLU A 17 0.10 -5.65 -14.52
C GLU A 17 1.19 -6.18 -13.57
N MET A 18 0.88 -6.35 -12.30
CA MET A 18 1.87 -6.76 -11.29
C MET A 18 2.50 -8.13 -11.58
N PRO A 19 1.74 -9.19 -11.91
CA PRO A 19 2.32 -10.48 -12.31
C PRO A 19 3.22 -10.39 -13.54
N TYR A 20 2.92 -9.50 -14.51
CA TYR A 20 3.78 -9.30 -15.67
C TYR A 20 5.12 -8.68 -15.29
N ILE A 21 5.15 -7.70 -14.37
CA ILE A 21 6.39 -7.08 -13.88
C ILE A 21 7.36 -8.15 -13.33
N PHE A 22 6.85 -9.16 -12.64
CA PHE A 22 7.64 -10.26 -12.07
C PHE A 22 7.74 -11.49 -12.99
N SER A 23 7.27 -11.41 -14.23
CA SER A 23 7.27 -12.54 -15.16
C SER A 23 8.67 -12.88 -15.68
N PRO A 24 8.91 -14.13 -16.09
CA PRO A 24 10.13 -14.51 -16.79
C PRO A 24 10.36 -13.71 -18.07
N ASP A 25 9.31 -13.36 -18.81
CA ASP A 25 9.42 -12.53 -20.02
C ASP A 25 10.04 -11.17 -19.71
N LYS A 26 9.49 -10.45 -18.74
CA LYS A 26 10.02 -9.15 -18.29
C LYS A 26 11.45 -9.28 -17.78
N LYS A 27 11.72 -10.29 -16.94
CA LYS A 27 13.03 -10.54 -16.35
C LYS A 27 14.11 -10.71 -17.42
N PHE A 28 13.90 -11.61 -18.37
CA PHE A 28 14.96 -11.95 -19.33
C PHE A 28 15.11 -10.92 -20.43
N LYS A 29 14.06 -10.19 -20.80
CA LYS A 29 14.18 -8.99 -21.63
C LYS A 29 15.01 -7.90 -20.95
N THR A 30 14.85 -7.73 -19.65
CA THR A 30 15.66 -6.79 -18.86
C THR A 30 17.14 -7.22 -18.82
N TRP A 31 17.41 -8.53 -18.71
CA TRP A 31 18.79 -9.03 -18.82
C TRP A 31 19.44 -8.66 -20.16
N ARG A 32 18.73 -8.84 -21.27
CA ARG A 32 19.25 -8.45 -22.59
C ARG A 32 19.50 -6.96 -22.70
N LYS A 33 18.62 -6.12 -22.19
CA LYS A 33 18.84 -4.67 -22.13
C LYS A 33 20.07 -4.29 -21.33
N LEU A 34 20.30 -4.98 -20.20
CA LEU A 34 21.51 -4.78 -19.39
C LEU A 34 22.78 -5.20 -20.14
N TRP A 35 22.79 -6.33 -20.86
CA TRP A 35 23.92 -6.73 -21.68
C TRP A 35 24.18 -5.76 -22.84
N ILE A 36 23.14 -5.24 -23.46
CA ILE A 36 23.27 -4.18 -24.48
C ILE A 36 23.87 -2.92 -23.84
N ALA A 37 23.34 -2.46 -22.71
CA ALA A 37 23.87 -1.29 -22.01
C ALA A 37 25.33 -1.45 -21.60
N LEU A 38 25.76 -2.65 -21.21
CA LEU A 38 27.15 -2.96 -20.92
C LEU A 38 28.03 -2.86 -22.16
N ALA A 39 27.66 -3.55 -23.25
CA ALA A 39 28.42 -3.53 -24.51
C ALA A 39 28.52 -2.12 -25.10
N GLU A 40 27.44 -1.34 -25.07
CA GLU A 40 27.44 0.06 -25.48
C GLU A 40 28.40 0.90 -24.63
N THR A 41 28.39 0.68 -23.31
CA THR A 41 29.25 1.40 -22.37
C THR A 41 30.73 1.05 -22.62
N GLU A 42 31.04 -0.21 -22.82
CA GLU A 42 32.39 -0.68 -23.14
C GLU A 42 32.90 -0.10 -24.47
N TYR A 43 32.07 -0.10 -25.51
CA TYR A 43 32.36 0.53 -26.80
C TYR A 43 32.62 2.04 -26.67
N GLU A 44 31.73 2.78 -26.02
CA GLU A 44 31.84 4.22 -25.79
C GLU A 44 33.10 4.61 -25.00
N LEU A 45 33.55 3.72 -24.11
CA LEU A 45 34.75 3.92 -23.32
C LEU A 45 36.03 3.46 -24.05
N GLY A 46 35.91 2.98 -25.28
CA GLY A 46 37.05 2.68 -26.16
C GLY A 46 37.60 1.26 -25.99
N LEU A 47 36.79 0.28 -25.62
CA LEU A 47 37.18 -1.12 -25.58
C LEU A 47 37.21 -1.70 -27.03
N ASP A 48 38.38 -1.90 -27.61
CA ASP A 48 38.56 -2.30 -29.01
C ASP A 48 37.90 -3.64 -29.38
N SER A 49 37.67 -4.51 -28.43
CA SER A 49 37.03 -5.82 -28.64
C SER A 49 35.53 -5.76 -28.86
N VAL A 50 34.88 -4.60 -28.62
CA VAL A 50 33.46 -4.37 -28.81
C VAL A 50 33.23 -3.48 -30.01
N THR A 51 32.42 -3.91 -30.98
CA THR A 51 32.14 -3.16 -32.21
C THR A 51 30.67 -2.73 -32.27
N LYS A 52 30.41 -1.72 -33.11
CA LYS A 52 29.06 -1.22 -33.34
C LYS A 52 28.15 -2.27 -33.96
N GLU A 53 28.67 -3.08 -34.86
CA GLU A 53 27.93 -4.15 -35.54
C GLU A 53 27.48 -5.23 -34.56
N GLN A 54 28.32 -5.57 -33.59
CA GLN A 54 27.95 -6.51 -32.51
C GLN A 54 26.82 -5.95 -31.63
N ILE A 55 26.88 -4.66 -31.30
CA ILE A 55 25.81 -4.00 -30.51
C ILE A 55 24.49 -3.99 -31.29
N GLU A 56 24.49 -3.68 -32.58
CA GLU A 56 23.29 -3.72 -33.43
C GLU A 56 22.71 -5.13 -33.53
N GLU A 57 23.54 -6.16 -33.60
CA GLU A 57 23.07 -7.57 -33.58
C GLU A 57 22.40 -7.92 -32.25
N LEU A 58 22.97 -7.48 -31.10
CA LEU A 58 22.33 -7.64 -29.79
C LEU A 58 20.98 -6.93 -29.71
N ARG A 59 20.90 -5.69 -30.19
CA ARG A 59 19.65 -4.92 -30.20
C ARG A 59 18.55 -5.57 -31.03
N ALA A 60 18.90 -6.16 -32.18
CA ALA A 60 17.97 -6.84 -33.06
C ALA A 60 17.25 -8.03 -32.37
N HIS A 61 17.86 -8.63 -31.37
CA HIS A 61 17.34 -9.76 -30.62
C HIS A 61 17.08 -9.46 -29.14
N ALA A 62 16.79 -8.19 -28.80
CA ALA A 62 16.56 -7.78 -27.41
C ALA A 62 15.31 -8.40 -26.78
N ASP A 63 14.27 -8.63 -27.58
CA ASP A 63 12.93 -9.00 -27.09
C ASP A 63 12.48 -10.42 -27.46
N ASP A 64 13.11 -11.10 -28.44
CA ASP A 64 12.73 -12.42 -28.94
C ASP A 64 13.48 -13.57 -28.24
N ILE A 65 13.21 -13.77 -26.97
CA ILE A 65 13.95 -14.73 -26.13
C ILE A 65 13.61 -16.18 -26.51
N ASN A 66 14.66 -16.96 -26.84
CA ASN A 66 14.50 -18.39 -27.06
C ASN A 66 14.56 -19.16 -25.73
N PHE A 67 13.41 -19.26 -25.07
CA PHE A 67 13.28 -19.96 -23.78
C PHE A 67 13.63 -21.46 -23.86
N ASP A 68 13.36 -22.12 -24.97
CA ASP A 68 13.61 -23.58 -25.10
C ASP A 68 15.10 -23.86 -25.12
N VAL A 69 15.88 -23.08 -25.88
CA VAL A 69 17.35 -23.18 -25.90
C VAL A 69 17.94 -22.87 -24.53
N ALA A 70 17.46 -21.80 -23.87
CA ALA A 70 17.94 -21.46 -22.52
C ALA A 70 17.64 -22.58 -21.52
N LYS A 71 16.43 -23.12 -21.48
CA LYS A 71 16.02 -24.23 -20.59
C LYS A 71 16.82 -25.52 -20.87
N ALA A 72 17.04 -25.86 -22.13
CA ALA A 72 17.85 -27.02 -22.49
C ALA A 72 19.29 -26.87 -21.98
N ARG A 73 19.88 -25.70 -22.19
CA ARG A 73 21.24 -25.40 -21.72
C ARG A 73 21.35 -25.39 -20.19
N GLU A 74 20.35 -24.85 -19.48
CA GLU A 74 20.34 -24.81 -18.02
C GLU A 74 20.33 -26.23 -17.41
N LYS A 75 19.63 -27.18 -18.02
CA LYS A 75 19.66 -28.59 -17.60
C LYS A 75 21.08 -29.21 -17.64
N GLU A 76 21.91 -28.77 -18.60
CA GLU A 76 23.28 -29.24 -18.76
C GLU A 76 24.23 -28.54 -17.75
N VAL A 77 24.22 -27.21 -17.73
CA VAL A 77 25.25 -26.44 -17.02
C VAL A 77 24.83 -26.02 -15.59
N ARG A 78 23.53 -26.17 -15.22
CA ARG A 78 22.98 -25.83 -13.90
C ARG A 78 23.21 -24.38 -13.49
N HIS A 79 23.19 -23.47 -14.47
CA HIS A 79 23.43 -22.05 -14.26
C HIS A 79 22.56 -21.21 -15.19
N ASP A 80 21.60 -20.47 -14.64
CA ASP A 80 20.58 -19.71 -15.40
C ASP A 80 21.20 -18.60 -16.26
N VAL A 81 22.05 -17.74 -15.68
CA VAL A 81 22.67 -16.62 -16.43
C VAL A 81 23.49 -17.13 -17.60
N MET A 82 24.36 -18.14 -17.40
CA MET A 82 25.18 -18.69 -18.48
C MET A 82 24.34 -19.39 -19.53
N SER A 83 23.19 -19.94 -19.19
CA SER A 83 22.25 -20.52 -20.14
C SER A 83 21.59 -19.46 -21.03
N HIS A 84 21.27 -18.31 -20.49
CA HIS A 84 20.74 -17.17 -21.25
C HIS A 84 21.82 -16.46 -22.06
N VAL A 85 23.08 -16.37 -21.59
CA VAL A 85 24.23 -15.90 -22.38
C VAL A 85 24.40 -16.81 -23.60
N TYR A 86 24.36 -18.13 -23.41
CA TYR A 86 24.43 -19.10 -24.52
C TYR A 86 23.26 -18.92 -25.51
N ALA A 87 22.01 -18.88 -25.02
CA ALA A 87 20.84 -18.73 -25.90
C ALA A 87 20.89 -17.41 -26.69
N TYR A 88 21.35 -16.35 -26.08
CA TYR A 88 21.54 -15.06 -26.78
C TYR A 88 22.66 -15.14 -27.82
N GLY A 89 23.78 -15.78 -27.48
CA GLY A 89 24.88 -16.00 -28.42
C GLY A 89 24.54 -16.87 -29.62
N VAL A 90 23.59 -17.81 -29.49
CA VAL A 90 23.05 -18.59 -30.63
C VAL A 90 22.33 -17.68 -31.62
N GLN A 91 21.60 -16.70 -31.13
CA GLN A 91 20.90 -15.69 -31.98
C GLN A 91 21.85 -14.62 -32.52
N CYS A 92 22.93 -14.33 -31.80
CA CYS A 92 23.91 -13.28 -32.08
C CYS A 92 25.32 -13.83 -32.28
N PRO A 93 25.58 -14.58 -33.36
CA PRO A 93 26.87 -15.30 -33.54
C PRO A 93 28.08 -14.39 -33.61
N ASN A 94 27.97 -13.17 -34.12
CA ASN A 94 29.09 -12.20 -34.16
C ASN A 94 29.34 -11.54 -32.81
N ALA A 95 28.29 -11.32 -32.02
CA ALA A 95 28.36 -10.69 -30.71
C ALA A 95 28.57 -11.67 -29.55
N LYS A 96 28.47 -12.99 -29.76
CA LYS A 96 28.52 -14.01 -28.69
C LYS A 96 29.72 -13.87 -27.75
N GLY A 97 30.85 -13.37 -28.25
CA GLY A 97 32.08 -13.22 -27.48
C GLY A 97 32.13 -12.03 -26.53
N ILE A 98 31.21 -11.07 -26.71
CA ILE A 98 31.16 -9.86 -25.89
C ILE A 98 29.96 -9.86 -24.92
N ILE A 99 29.05 -10.80 -25.05
CA ILE A 99 27.92 -10.89 -24.12
C ILE A 99 28.47 -11.18 -22.71
N HIS A 100 28.11 -10.31 -21.73
CA HIS A 100 28.54 -10.49 -20.34
C HIS A 100 30.04 -10.25 -20.10
N LEU A 101 30.74 -9.52 -20.97
CA LEU A 101 32.18 -9.29 -20.86
C LEU A 101 32.50 -8.52 -19.57
N GLY A 102 33.50 -8.98 -18.82
CA GLY A 102 33.88 -8.38 -17.54
C GLY A 102 32.85 -8.50 -16.38
N ALA A 103 31.63 -8.89 -16.67
CA ALA A 103 30.54 -8.96 -15.69
C ALA A 103 30.47 -10.31 -14.94
N THR A 104 29.71 -10.32 -13.87
CA THR A 104 29.32 -11.52 -13.11
C THR A 104 27.81 -11.67 -13.10
N SER A 105 27.29 -12.85 -12.75
CA SER A 105 25.85 -13.15 -12.79
C SER A 105 24.97 -12.12 -12.06
N CYS A 106 25.45 -11.54 -10.96
CA CYS A 106 24.71 -10.50 -10.24
C CYS A 106 24.59 -9.19 -11.01
N TYR A 107 25.38 -8.97 -12.05
CA TYR A 107 25.19 -7.81 -12.92
C TYR A 107 23.79 -7.78 -13.51
N VAL A 108 23.36 -8.86 -14.14
CA VAL A 108 21.98 -8.92 -14.70
C VAL A 108 20.95 -9.24 -13.63
N GLY A 109 21.26 -10.13 -12.68
CA GLY A 109 20.31 -10.53 -11.64
C GLY A 109 19.90 -9.36 -10.74
N ASP A 110 20.87 -8.74 -10.10
CA ASP A 110 20.64 -7.71 -9.11
C ASP A 110 20.14 -6.37 -9.72
N ASN A 111 20.71 -5.95 -10.85
CA ASN A 111 20.20 -4.76 -11.53
C ASN A 111 18.75 -4.96 -12.02
N THR A 112 18.40 -6.16 -12.51
CA THR A 112 17.03 -6.47 -12.90
C THR A 112 16.09 -6.44 -11.70
N ASP A 113 16.49 -6.97 -10.55
CA ASP A 113 15.65 -6.93 -9.35
C ASP A 113 15.36 -5.48 -8.90
N ILE A 114 16.36 -4.60 -8.94
CA ILE A 114 16.15 -3.16 -8.67
C ILE A 114 15.20 -2.52 -9.69
N ILE A 115 15.37 -2.79 -10.97
CA ILE A 115 14.51 -2.25 -12.03
C ILE A 115 13.06 -2.69 -11.84
N ILE A 116 12.85 -3.98 -11.63
CA ILE A 116 11.52 -4.58 -11.44
C ILE A 116 10.87 -4.07 -10.15
N MET A 117 11.60 -4.05 -9.03
CA MET A 117 11.07 -3.50 -7.78
C MET A 117 10.70 -2.02 -7.91
N THR A 118 11.52 -1.23 -8.61
CA THR A 118 11.22 0.20 -8.83
C THR A 118 9.96 0.38 -9.68
N GLU A 119 9.78 -0.42 -10.72
CA GLU A 119 8.57 -0.39 -11.55
C GLU A 119 7.32 -0.83 -10.74
N ALA A 120 7.45 -1.87 -9.94
CA ALA A 120 6.40 -2.35 -9.05
C ALA A 120 6.02 -1.31 -7.97
N LEU A 121 7.00 -0.64 -7.35
CA LEU A 121 6.77 0.46 -6.41
C LEU A 121 6.01 1.63 -7.05
N LYS A 122 6.33 1.97 -8.31
CA LYS A 122 5.62 3.01 -9.06
C LYS A 122 4.17 2.62 -9.34
N LEU A 123 3.88 1.36 -9.63
CA LEU A 123 2.51 0.86 -9.77
C LEU A 123 1.75 0.92 -8.44
N VAL A 124 2.38 0.49 -7.35
CA VAL A 124 1.82 0.61 -5.98
C VAL A 124 1.52 2.08 -5.66
N ARG A 125 2.43 3.00 -5.96
CA ARG A 125 2.24 4.44 -5.78
C ARG A 125 1.01 4.96 -6.55
N SER A 126 0.89 4.58 -7.81
CA SER A 126 -0.26 5.00 -8.63
C SER A 126 -1.59 4.52 -8.04
N LYS A 127 -1.66 3.28 -7.59
CA LYS A 127 -2.86 2.73 -6.94
C LYS A 127 -3.15 3.41 -5.60
N LEU A 128 -2.13 3.62 -4.77
CA LEU A 128 -2.26 4.29 -3.48
C LEU A 128 -2.82 5.72 -3.63
N ILE A 129 -2.32 6.48 -4.60
CA ILE A 129 -2.82 7.84 -4.91
C ILE A 129 -4.29 7.80 -5.35
N ASN A 130 -4.71 6.80 -6.12
CA ASN A 130 -6.13 6.65 -6.48
C ASN A 130 -7.02 6.29 -5.29
N VAL A 131 -6.55 5.45 -4.37
CA VAL A 131 -7.26 5.20 -3.10
C VAL A 131 -7.39 6.49 -2.29
N ILE A 132 -6.33 7.28 -2.18
CA ILE A 132 -6.32 8.59 -1.50
C ILE A 132 -7.35 9.53 -2.17
N ALA A 133 -7.40 9.57 -3.49
CA ALA A 133 -8.36 10.42 -4.22
C ALA A 133 -9.82 10.05 -3.91
N GLU A 134 -10.18 8.78 -4.04
CA GLU A 134 -11.55 8.31 -3.77
C GLU A 134 -11.93 8.49 -2.29
N LEU A 135 -11.00 8.21 -1.38
CA LEU A 135 -11.24 8.36 0.06
C LEU A 135 -11.38 9.85 0.45
N SER A 136 -10.64 10.76 -0.20
CA SER A 136 -10.80 12.20 0.01
C SER A 136 -12.15 12.71 -0.48
N ALA A 137 -12.62 12.22 -1.63
CA ALA A 137 -13.95 12.52 -2.15
C ALA A 137 -15.05 12.02 -1.20
N PHE A 138 -14.91 10.81 -0.67
CA PHE A 138 -15.81 10.26 0.35
C PHE A 138 -15.82 11.13 1.61
N ALA A 139 -14.66 11.50 2.14
CA ALA A 139 -14.55 12.34 3.33
C ALA A 139 -15.23 13.71 3.14
N MET A 140 -14.99 14.36 1.99
CA MET A 140 -15.63 15.64 1.66
C MET A 140 -17.15 15.52 1.51
N LYS A 141 -17.64 14.44 0.91
CA LYS A 141 -19.08 14.18 0.74
C LYS A 141 -19.82 14.08 2.07
N TYR A 142 -19.18 13.50 3.08
CA TYR A 142 -19.79 13.24 4.38
C TYR A 142 -19.19 14.06 5.53
N LYS A 143 -18.52 15.16 5.21
CA LYS A 143 -17.86 16.03 6.20
C LYS A 143 -18.81 16.60 7.25
N ASP A 144 -20.07 16.80 6.88
CA ASP A 144 -21.12 17.40 7.73
C ASP A 144 -22.06 16.35 8.35
N LEU A 145 -21.88 15.05 8.10
CA LEU A 145 -22.77 14.01 8.63
C LEU A 145 -22.32 13.60 10.04
N PRO A 146 -23.05 14.00 11.12
CA PRO A 146 -22.73 13.61 12.48
C PRO A 146 -22.84 12.11 12.67
N THR A 147 -21.93 11.53 13.43
CA THR A 147 -21.92 10.13 13.82
C THR A 147 -21.39 9.98 15.23
N LEU A 148 -21.80 8.90 15.90
CA LEU A 148 -21.26 8.54 17.19
C LEU A 148 -19.79 8.13 17.04
N ALA A 149 -18.90 8.75 17.82
CA ALA A 149 -17.53 8.30 17.90
C ALA A 149 -17.37 7.24 19.00
N PHE A 150 -16.30 6.46 18.90
CA PHE A 150 -15.98 5.43 19.87
C PHE A 150 -14.54 5.57 20.35
N THR A 151 -14.36 5.54 21.69
CA THR A 151 -13.05 5.32 22.31
C THR A 151 -13.16 4.05 23.17
N HIS A 152 -12.15 3.20 23.14
CA HIS A 152 -12.24 1.88 23.79
C HIS A 152 -13.47 1.05 23.33
N PHE A 153 -13.93 1.32 22.14
CA PHE A 153 -15.17 0.81 21.56
C PHE A 153 -16.43 1.12 22.39
N GLN A 154 -16.37 2.16 23.21
CA GLN A 154 -17.52 2.70 23.94
C GLN A 154 -17.96 4.02 23.31
N PRO A 155 -19.27 4.35 23.36
CA PRO A 155 -19.78 5.63 22.89
C PRO A 155 -19.01 6.80 23.51
N ALA A 156 -18.60 7.72 22.65
CA ALA A 156 -17.90 8.95 23.02
C ALA A 156 -18.55 10.15 22.33
N GLN A 157 -17.97 11.33 22.52
CA GLN A 157 -18.48 12.54 21.86
C GLN A 157 -18.61 12.35 20.36
N PRO A 158 -19.65 12.95 19.72
CA PRO A 158 -19.86 12.85 18.28
C PRO A 158 -18.68 13.40 17.46
N THR A 159 -18.53 12.84 16.29
CA THR A 159 -17.70 13.33 15.20
C THR A 159 -18.52 13.38 13.91
N THR A 160 -17.88 13.51 12.75
CA THR A 160 -18.58 13.30 11.47
C THR A 160 -18.01 12.09 10.72
N VAL A 161 -18.79 11.52 9.82
CA VAL A 161 -18.36 10.41 8.96
C VAL A 161 -17.13 10.82 8.14
N GLY A 162 -17.15 12.05 7.59
CA GLY A 162 -15.99 12.59 6.85
C GLY A 162 -14.76 12.73 7.71
N LYS A 163 -14.89 13.25 8.95
CA LYS A 163 -13.74 13.36 9.87
C LYS A 163 -13.17 12.01 10.23
N ARG A 164 -14.00 10.97 10.44
CA ARG A 164 -13.51 9.60 10.63
C ARG A 164 -12.70 9.13 9.44
N ALA A 165 -13.16 9.40 8.21
CA ALA A 165 -12.45 9.02 6.99
C ALA A 165 -11.09 9.73 6.85
N THR A 166 -10.92 10.94 7.40
CA THR A 166 -9.61 11.61 7.39
C THR A 166 -8.55 10.87 8.24
N LEU A 167 -8.95 10.05 9.20
CA LEU A 167 -7.99 9.24 9.97
C LEU A 167 -7.40 8.15 9.09
N TRP A 168 -8.21 7.45 8.28
CA TRP A 168 -7.73 6.48 7.30
C TRP A 168 -6.87 7.15 6.23
N LEU A 169 -7.29 8.33 5.79
CA LEU A 169 -6.60 9.10 4.76
C LEU A 169 -5.22 9.58 5.24
N HIS A 170 -5.12 9.99 6.52
CA HIS A 170 -3.85 10.41 7.10
C HIS A 170 -2.84 9.26 7.15
N ASP A 171 -3.26 8.05 7.53
CA ASP A 171 -2.40 6.88 7.52
C ASP A 171 -1.85 6.60 6.11
N LEU A 172 -2.69 6.70 5.06
CA LEU A 172 -2.27 6.53 3.66
C LEU A 172 -1.33 7.64 3.18
N MET A 173 -1.46 8.87 3.69
CA MET A 173 -0.54 9.97 3.37
C MET A 173 0.85 9.72 3.96
N LEU A 174 0.95 9.18 5.18
CA LEU A 174 2.22 8.74 5.77
C LEU A 174 2.86 7.60 4.96
N ASP A 175 2.05 6.62 4.54
CA ASP A 175 2.52 5.53 3.68
C ASP A 175 3.05 6.05 2.32
N LEU A 176 2.41 7.06 1.75
CA LEU A 176 2.85 7.67 0.50
C LEU A 176 4.19 8.38 0.66
N GLU A 177 4.41 9.12 1.73
CA GLU A 177 5.70 9.76 2.05
C GLU A 177 6.83 8.72 2.13
N ASP A 178 6.61 7.63 2.87
CA ASP A 178 7.58 6.54 3.01
C ASP A 178 7.85 5.84 1.67
N LEU A 179 6.81 5.60 0.88
CA LEU A 179 6.91 4.97 -0.44
C LEU A 179 7.70 5.84 -1.42
N GLU A 180 7.42 7.13 -1.49
CA GLU A 180 8.14 8.07 -2.35
C GLU A 180 9.60 8.21 -1.93
N TYR A 181 9.88 8.24 -0.63
CA TYR A 181 11.24 8.22 -0.13
C TYR A 181 11.99 6.95 -0.57
N VAL A 182 11.38 5.77 -0.46
CA VAL A 182 12.00 4.52 -0.90
C VAL A 182 12.27 4.57 -2.40
N ILE A 183 11.29 4.96 -3.22
CA ILE A 183 11.44 5.09 -4.68
C ILE A 183 12.62 6.03 -5.02
N SER A 184 12.73 7.17 -4.37
CA SER A 184 13.78 8.16 -4.61
C SER A 184 15.19 7.66 -4.27
N THR A 185 15.30 6.65 -3.43
CA THR A 185 16.57 6.07 -2.99
C THR A 185 17.00 4.83 -3.79
N MET A 186 16.16 4.34 -4.70
CA MET A 186 16.49 3.18 -5.53
C MET A 186 17.61 3.51 -6.51
N LYS A 187 18.67 2.70 -6.50
CA LYS A 187 19.85 2.83 -7.36
C LYS A 187 20.23 1.48 -7.92
N LEU A 188 20.83 1.44 -9.10
CA LEU A 188 21.36 0.21 -9.64
C LEU A 188 22.57 -0.31 -8.83
N LEU A 189 22.83 -1.60 -8.94
CA LEU A 189 24.12 -2.18 -8.50
C LEU A 189 25.27 -1.62 -9.36
N GLY A 190 25.04 -1.49 -10.65
CA GLY A 190 26.09 -1.24 -11.64
C GLY A 190 26.81 -2.54 -12.03
N SER A 191 28.00 -2.41 -12.59
CA SER A 191 28.86 -3.55 -12.94
C SER A 191 30.08 -3.59 -12.01
N LYS A 192 29.92 -4.22 -10.85
CA LYS A 192 30.91 -4.23 -9.77
C LYS A 192 31.89 -5.39 -9.82
N GLY A 193 31.59 -6.45 -10.56
CA GLY A 193 32.42 -7.67 -10.62
C GLY A 193 32.21 -8.62 -9.45
N THR A 194 33.04 -9.62 -9.35
CA THR A 194 32.89 -10.81 -8.49
C THR A 194 32.82 -10.45 -7.00
N THR A 195 33.57 -9.47 -6.57
CA THR A 195 33.71 -9.06 -5.17
C THR A 195 33.48 -7.56 -4.95
N GLY A 196 32.92 -6.86 -5.95
CA GLY A 196 32.65 -5.43 -5.87
C GLY A 196 33.87 -4.54 -6.23
N THR A 197 34.96 -5.10 -6.69
CA THR A 197 36.22 -4.38 -6.92
C THR A 197 36.43 -3.88 -8.35
N GLN A 198 35.58 -4.29 -9.30
CA GLN A 198 35.73 -4.04 -10.74
C GLN A 198 37.08 -4.52 -11.34
N ALA A 199 37.73 -5.50 -10.72
CA ALA A 199 39.04 -5.95 -11.13
C ALA A 199 39.13 -6.42 -12.60
N SER A 200 38.09 -7.14 -13.09
CA SER A 200 38.04 -7.58 -14.49
C SER A 200 37.98 -6.40 -15.47
N PHE A 201 37.24 -5.34 -15.13
CA PHE A 201 37.19 -4.12 -15.96
C PHE A 201 38.51 -3.36 -15.91
N LEU A 202 39.16 -3.31 -14.74
CA LEU A 202 40.46 -2.67 -14.61
C LEU A 202 41.52 -3.36 -15.50
N GLU A 203 41.44 -4.67 -15.63
CA GLU A 203 42.31 -5.43 -16.54
C GLU A 203 41.94 -5.17 -18.00
N LEU A 204 40.64 -5.20 -18.38
CA LEU A 204 40.17 -4.93 -19.73
C LEU A 204 40.59 -3.54 -20.25
N PHE A 205 40.64 -2.56 -19.37
CA PHE A 205 41.01 -1.17 -19.68
C PHE A 205 42.46 -0.82 -19.24
N ASN A 206 43.33 -1.82 -19.15
CA ASN A 206 44.77 -1.63 -18.90
C ASN A 206 45.10 -0.78 -17.67
N GLY A 207 44.33 -0.87 -16.62
CA GLY A 207 44.56 -0.16 -15.35
C GLY A 207 44.04 1.29 -15.34
N ASP A 208 43.23 1.71 -16.29
CA ASP A 208 42.68 3.08 -16.37
C ASP A 208 41.50 3.27 -15.38
N HIS A 209 41.82 3.68 -14.16
CA HIS A 209 40.84 3.94 -13.10
C HIS A 209 39.82 5.02 -13.47
N GLU A 210 40.23 6.05 -14.21
CA GLU A 210 39.32 7.16 -14.56
C GLU A 210 38.23 6.72 -15.55
N THR A 211 38.61 5.83 -16.48
CA THR A 211 37.62 5.21 -17.39
C THR A 211 36.69 4.26 -16.66
N ILE A 212 37.20 3.42 -15.76
CA ILE A 212 36.38 2.47 -14.99
C ILE A 212 35.35 3.18 -14.09
N ARG A 213 35.70 4.30 -13.49
CA ARG A 213 34.77 5.11 -12.68
C ARG A 213 33.52 5.55 -13.44
N LYS A 214 33.56 5.63 -14.79
CA LYS A 214 32.43 6.07 -15.63
C LYS A 214 31.47 4.93 -15.97
N ILE A 215 31.86 3.65 -15.84
CA ILE A 215 31.08 2.48 -16.25
C ILE A 215 29.69 2.50 -15.60
N ASP A 216 29.65 2.57 -14.29
CA ASP A 216 28.40 2.50 -13.51
C ASP A 216 27.43 3.64 -13.84
N GLY A 217 27.95 4.87 -13.97
CA GLY A 217 27.16 6.04 -14.32
C GLY A 217 26.53 5.91 -15.72
N LYS A 218 27.31 5.43 -16.71
CA LYS A 218 26.79 5.21 -18.07
C LYS A 218 25.75 4.08 -18.13
N ILE A 219 25.94 3.00 -17.40
CA ILE A 219 24.95 1.92 -17.29
C ILE A 219 23.67 2.45 -16.64
N ALA A 220 23.77 3.20 -15.54
CA ALA A 220 22.62 3.79 -14.87
C ALA A 220 21.83 4.70 -15.82
N GLU A 221 22.48 5.62 -16.51
CA GLU A 221 21.86 6.52 -17.49
C GLU A 221 21.10 5.74 -18.58
N LYS A 222 21.73 4.72 -19.17
CA LYS A 222 21.14 3.88 -20.23
C LYS A 222 19.91 3.10 -19.75
N MET A 223 19.87 2.76 -18.45
CA MET A 223 18.76 2.05 -17.83
C MET A 223 17.72 2.97 -17.17
N GLY A 224 17.87 4.30 -17.28
CA GLY A 224 16.95 5.29 -16.77
C GLY A 224 17.02 5.51 -15.25
N PHE A 225 18.20 5.33 -14.67
CA PHE A 225 18.49 5.58 -13.25
C PHE A 225 19.52 6.69 -13.07
N ASP A 226 19.40 7.46 -12.00
CA ASP A 226 20.30 8.59 -11.73
C ASP A 226 21.70 8.14 -11.29
N ALA A 227 21.81 6.97 -10.65
CA ALA A 227 23.08 6.48 -10.10
C ALA A 227 23.08 4.98 -9.81
N CYS A 228 24.28 4.47 -9.57
CA CYS A 228 24.51 3.17 -8.93
C CYS A 228 24.88 3.34 -7.46
N TYR A 229 24.73 2.29 -6.65
CA TYR A 229 25.23 2.28 -5.28
C TYR A 229 26.75 2.48 -5.28
N PRO A 230 27.28 3.34 -4.38
CA PRO A 230 28.70 3.74 -4.44
C PRO A 230 29.65 2.60 -4.07
N VAL A 231 29.19 1.66 -3.27
CA VAL A 231 29.95 0.50 -2.81
C VAL A 231 29.05 -0.72 -2.68
N SER A 232 29.57 -1.90 -3.01
CA SER A 232 28.90 -3.18 -2.85
C SER A 232 29.94 -4.31 -2.78
N GLY A 233 29.51 -5.49 -2.37
CA GLY A 233 30.19 -6.74 -2.71
C GLY A 233 29.83 -7.18 -4.12
N GLN A 234 29.58 -8.48 -4.31
CA GLN A 234 29.04 -8.99 -5.58
C GLN A 234 27.60 -8.53 -5.84
N THR A 235 26.83 -8.28 -4.77
CA THR A 235 25.41 -7.90 -4.78
C THR A 235 25.22 -6.52 -4.18
N TYR A 236 24.08 -5.87 -4.48
CA TYR A 236 23.64 -4.73 -3.66
C TYR A 236 23.29 -5.20 -2.23
N SER A 237 23.31 -4.28 -1.27
CA SER A 237 22.94 -4.59 0.11
C SER A 237 21.51 -5.12 0.19
N ARG A 238 21.31 -6.32 0.74
CA ARG A 238 19.95 -6.90 0.93
C ARG A 238 19.07 -6.11 1.89
N LYS A 239 19.61 -5.10 2.57
CA LYS A 239 18.81 -4.11 3.27
C LYS A 239 17.85 -3.33 2.35
N ILE A 240 18.14 -3.26 1.06
CA ILE A 240 17.24 -2.61 0.09
C ILE A 240 15.94 -3.42 -0.03
N ASP A 241 16.01 -4.75 -0.17
CA ASP A 241 14.82 -5.60 -0.21
C ASP A 241 14.00 -5.47 1.07
N SER A 242 14.67 -5.42 2.24
CA SER A 242 14.01 -5.20 3.53
C SER A 242 13.32 -3.83 3.60
N ARG A 243 13.94 -2.76 3.10
CA ARG A 243 13.31 -1.43 3.02
C ARG A 243 12.07 -1.43 2.14
N VAL A 244 12.15 -2.08 0.99
CA VAL A 244 11.03 -2.20 0.04
C VAL A 244 9.86 -2.95 0.68
N LEU A 245 10.10 -4.14 1.26
CA LEU A 245 9.02 -4.92 1.88
C LEU A 245 8.45 -4.24 3.14
N ASN A 246 9.25 -3.47 3.88
CA ASN A 246 8.77 -2.70 5.03
C ASN A 246 7.80 -1.60 4.62
N VAL A 247 8.01 -0.93 3.51
CA VAL A 247 7.07 0.07 2.99
C VAL A 247 5.75 -0.58 2.56
N LEU A 248 5.81 -1.76 1.92
CA LEU A 248 4.60 -2.52 1.59
C LEU A 248 3.85 -2.95 2.86
N SER A 249 4.59 -3.34 3.90
CA SER A 249 4.03 -3.68 5.22
C SER A 249 3.34 -2.47 5.88
N GLY A 250 3.87 -1.26 5.74
CA GLY A 250 3.24 -0.02 6.19
C GLY A 250 1.86 0.17 5.55
N ILE A 251 1.80 0.12 4.22
CA ILE A 251 0.55 0.23 3.46
C ILE A 251 -0.45 -0.88 3.88
N ALA A 252 0.03 -2.10 4.10
CA ALA A 252 -0.79 -3.21 4.55
C ALA A 252 -1.40 -2.95 5.95
N GLN A 253 -0.65 -2.34 6.88
CA GLN A 253 -1.14 -1.96 8.21
C GLN A 253 -2.30 -0.96 8.10
N SER A 254 -2.17 0.08 7.28
CA SER A 254 -3.19 1.08 7.05
C SER A 254 -4.45 0.47 6.41
N ALA A 255 -4.27 -0.41 5.42
CA ALA A 255 -5.37 -1.13 4.78
C ALA A 255 -6.09 -2.08 5.74
N HIS A 256 -5.34 -2.79 6.61
CA HIS A 256 -5.91 -3.65 7.64
C HIS A 256 -6.75 -2.85 8.64
N LYS A 257 -6.23 -1.72 9.12
CA LYS A 257 -6.94 -0.82 10.03
C LYS A 257 -8.25 -0.31 9.42
N PHE A 258 -8.22 0.18 8.19
CA PHE A 258 -9.41 0.58 7.43
C PHE A 258 -10.43 -0.56 7.34
N SER A 259 -9.99 -1.74 6.93
CA SER A 259 -10.87 -2.90 6.75
C SER A 259 -11.55 -3.35 8.04
N ASN A 260 -10.87 -3.25 9.18
CA ASN A 260 -11.47 -3.52 10.50
C ASN A 260 -12.56 -2.50 10.82
N ASP A 261 -12.31 -1.21 10.60
CA ASP A 261 -13.31 -0.17 10.85
C ASP A 261 -14.56 -0.37 9.97
N ILE A 262 -14.39 -0.70 8.68
CA ILE A 262 -15.53 -1.00 7.79
C ILE A 262 -16.32 -2.21 8.29
N ARG A 263 -15.66 -3.29 8.74
CA ARG A 263 -16.32 -4.48 9.28
C ARG A 263 -17.13 -4.14 10.54
N LEU A 264 -16.59 -3.31 11.43
CA LEU A 264 -17.29 -2.83 12.63
C LEU A 264 -18.47 -1.92 12.27
N LEU A 265 -18.30 -1.00 11.32
CA LEU A 265 -19.36 -0.11 10.85
C LEU A 265 -20.48 -0.88 10.13
N GLN A 266 -20.13 -1.94 9.39
CA GLN A 266 -21.11 -2.83 8.77
C GLN A 266 -21.86 -3.68 9.82
N HIS A 267 -21.20 -4.12 10.88
CA HIS A 267 -21.87 -4.73 12.03
C HIS A 267 -22.90 -3.79 12.65
N LEU A 268 -22.57 -2.51 12.79
CA LEU A 268 -23.48 -1.47 13.27
C LEU A 268 -24.54 -1.10 12.22
N LYS A 269 -24.47 -1.58 10.99
CA LYS A 269 -25.36 -1.24 9.85
C LYS A 269 -25.31 0.25 9.49
N GLU A 270 -24.22 0.91 9.79
CA GLU A 270 -24.02 2.35 9.52
C GLU A 270 -23.39 2.59 8.16
N ILE A 271 -22.36 1.80 7.82
CA ILE A 271 -21.66 1.85 6.54
C ILE A 271 -21.38 0.42 6.10
N GLU A 272 -21.64 0.12 4.83
CA GLU A 272 -21.39 -1.20 4.23
C GLU A 272 -20.45 -1.09 3.03
N GLU A 273 -19.63 -2.13 2.81
CA GLU A 273 -18.90 -2.27 1.55
C GLU A 273 -19.87 -2.52 0.38
N PRO A 274 -19.45 -2.25 -0.88
CA PRO A 274 -20.31 -2.45 -2.04
C PRO A 274 -20.73 -3.91 -2.19
N PHE A 275 -21.98 -4.12 -2.60
CA PHE A 275 -22.56 -5.43 -2.84
C PHE A 275 -23.18 -5.48 -4.23
N GLU A 276 -22.71 -6.36 -5.09
CA GLU A 276 -23.15 -6.46 -6.48
C GLU A 276 -24.51 -7.15 -6.61
N LYS A 277 -25.24 -6.81 -7.66
CA LYS A 277 -26.62 -7.29 -7.88
C LYS A 277 -26.76 -8.81 -7.86
N HIS A 278 -25.75 -9.52 -8.31
CA HIS A 278 -25.76 -11.00 -8.38
C HIS A 278 -24.81 -11.66 -7.38
N GLN A 279 -24.21 -10.89 -6.49
CA GLN A 279 -23.32 -11.40 -5.46
C GLN A 279 -24.10 -12.20 -4.43
N ILE A 280 -23.54 -13.33 -4.00
CA ILE A 280 -24.08 -14.17 -2.92
C ILE A 280 -23.25 -13.89 -1.66
N GLY A 281 -23.87 -13.31 -0.65
CA GLY A 281 -23.20 -13.00 0.62
C GLY A 281 -23.16 -14.15 1.61
N SER A 282 -24.08 -15.12 1.47
CA SER A 282 -24.16 -16.30 2.35
C SER A 282 -24.88 -17.44 1.63
N SER A 283 -24.35 -18.66 1.77
CA SER A 283 -24.98 -19.87 1.22
C SER A 283 -26.23 -20.31 1.98
N ALA A 284 -26.38 -19.89 3.24
CA ALA A 284 -27.49 -20.32 4.10
C ALA A 284 -28.55 -19.23 4.33
N MET A 285 -28.14 -17.97 4.37
CA MET A 285 -29.04 -16.83 4.65
C MET A 285 -28.93 -15.82 3.51
N ALA A 286 -29.86 -15.87 2.57
CA ALA A 286 -29.78 -15.12 1.30
C ALA A 286 -29.70 -13.57 1.47
N TYR A 287 -30.26 -13.03 2.53
CA TYR A 287 -30.23 -11.58 2.81
C TYR A 287 -28.93 -11.10 3.48
N LYS A 288 -28.10 -12.03 3.98
CA LYS A 288 -26.90 -11.70 4.74
C LYS A 288 -25.81 -11.17 3.81
N ARG A 289 -25.36 -9.96 4.08
CA ARG A 289 -24.22 -9.32 3.37
C ARG A 289 -23.00 -9.37 4.25
N ASN A 290 -22.04 -10.23 3.92
CA ASN A 290 -20.78 -10.31 4.63
C ASN A 290 -19.78 -9.31 4.03
N PRO A 291 -18.93 -8.65 4.85
CA PRO A 291 -17.89 -7.74 4.37
C PRO A 291 -16.68 -8.51 3.82
N MET A 292 -16.90 -9.34 2.79
CA MET A 292 -15.90 -10.30 2.29
C MET A 292 -14.67 -9.61 1.67
N ARG A 293 -14.84 -8.41 1.09
CA ARG A 293 -13.73 -7.65 0.53
C ARG A 293 -12.84 -7.09 1.63
N SER A 294 -13.46 -6.52 2.66
CA SER A 294 -12.74 -6.03 3.84
C SER A 294 -12.06 -7.18 4.63
N GLU A 295 -12.70 -8.34 4.75
CA GLU A 295 -12.07 -9.54 5.33
C GLU A 295 -10.86 -10.02 4.52
N ARG A 296 -10.94 -9.94 3.20
CA ARG A 296 -9.84 -10.29 2.29
C ARG A 296 -8.69 -9.29 2.37
N ILE A 297 -8.98 -7.98 2.45
CA ILE A 297 -7.96 -6.96 2.71
C ILE A 297 -7.19 -7.31 4.00
N ALA A 298 -7.90 -7.58 5.10
CA ALA A 298 -7.27 -7.93 6.37
C ALA A 298 -6.37 -9.17 6.25
N SER A 299 -6.85 -10.25 5.63
CA SER A 299 -6.09 -11.50 5.53
C SER A 299 -4.87 -11.39 4.60
N LEU A 300 -4.96 -10.64 3.51
CA LEU A 300 -3.80 -10.35 2.65
C LEU A 300 -2.81 -9.41 3.34
N ALA A 301 -3.29 -8.46 4.14
CA ALA A 301 -2.43 -7.58 4.92
C ALA A 301 -1.60 -8.34 5.97
N ASP A 302 -2.20 -9.31 6.67
CA ASP A 302 -1.48 -10.22 7.57
C ASP A 302 -0.35 -10.96 6.83
N TYR A 303 -0.62 -11.39 5.59
CA TYR A 303 0.39 -12.04 4.76
C TYR A 303 1.56 -11.09 4.44
N VAL A 304 1.29 -9.88 3.96
CA VAL A 304 2.33 -8.89 3.62
C VAL A 304 3.17 -8.51 4.83
N MET A 305 2.54 -8.27 5.98
CA MET A 305 3.25 -7.93 7.23
C MET A 305 4.16 -9.07 7.69
N SER A 306 3.71 -10.32 7.56
CA SER A 306 4.50 -11.51 7.90
C SER A 306 5.65 -11.73 6.90
N ASP A 307 5.39 -11.54 5.61
CA ASP A 307 6.36 -11.71 4.53
C ASP A 307 7.52 -10.70 4.61
N ALA A 308 7.26 -9.48 5.08
CA ALA A 308 8.27 -8.44 5.26
C ALA A 308 9.41 -8.84 6.22
N MET A 309 9.23 -9.86 7.03
CA MET A 309 10.28 -10.43 7.89
C MET A 309 11.34 -11.21 7.08
N ASN A 310 10.97 -11.80 5.94
CA ASN A 310 11.90 -12.59 5.13
C ASN A 310 13.13 -11.79 4.69
N PRO A 311 13.01 -10.63 4.00
CA PRO A 311 14.19 -9.88 3.60
C PRO A 311 14.98 -9.29 4.79
N ALA A 312 14.37 -9.09 5.95
CA ALA A 312 15.06 -8.67 7.16
C ALA A 312 16.01 -9.77 7.65
N PHE A 313 15.55 -11.03 7.68
CA PHE A 313 16.43 -12.18 7.98
C PHE A 313 17.53 -12.32 6.95
N VAL A 314 17.20 -12.30 5.67
CA VAL A 314 18.18 -12.39 4.58
C VAL A 314 19.25 -11.32 4.68
N ALA A 315 18.87 -10.06 4.95
CA ALA A 315 19.81 -8.97 5.10
C ALA A 315 20.79 -9.18 6.28
N SER A 316 20.31 -9.78 7.37
CA SER A 316 21.11 -10.02 8.58
C SER A 316 22.05 -11.23 8.49
N THR A 317 21.78 -12.17 7.59
CA THR A 317 22.52 -13.43 7.45
C THR A 317 23.50 -13.44 6.27
N GLN A 318 23.68 -12.33 5.55
CA GLN A 318 24.68 -12.25 4.47
C GLN A 318 26.11 -12.32 5.02
N TRP A 319 26.98 -13.05 4.31
CA TRP A 319 28.37 -13.23 4.67
C TRP A 319 29.29 -12.52 3.68
N PHE A 320 30.19 -11.68 4.19
CA PHE A 320 31.23 -11.00 3.42
C PHE A 320 30.68 -10.39 2.11
N GLU A 321 31.29 -10.70 0.97
CA GLU A 321 30.96 -10.15 -0.34
C GLU A 321 29.81 -10.88 -1.02
N ARG A 322 29.45 -12.10 -0.60
CA ARG A 322 28.36 -12.92 -1.16
C ARG A 322 28.07 -14.18 -0.35
N THR A 323 26.78 -14.43 -0.05
CA THR A 323 26.23 -15.75 0.19
C THR A 323 25.07 -15.99 -0.79
N LEU A 324 24.59 -17.23 -0.95
CA LEU A 324 23.50 -17.56 -1.87
C LEU A 324 22.14 -17.83 -1.17
N ASP A 325 22.10 -17.75 0.14
CA ASP A 325 20.88 -17.99 0.95
C ASP A 325 19.76 -16.97 0.70
N ASP A 326 20.10 -15.81 0.16
CA ASP A 326 19.13 -14.81 -0.32
C ASP A 326 18.32 -15.29 -1.55
N SER A 327 18.93 -16.09 -2.42
CA SER A 327 18.44 -16.35 -3.77
C SER A 327 17.06 -16.98 -3.80
N ALA A 328 16.83 -18.07 -3.08
CA ALA A 328 15.53 -18.74 -3.04
C ALA A 328 14.49 -17.93 -2.25
N ASN A 329 14.87 -17.38 -1.10
CA ASN A 329 13.95 -16.58 -0.28
C ASN A 329 13.45 -15.35 -1.04
N LYS A 330 14.34 -14.57 -1.65
CA LYS A 330 14.02 -13.36 -2.40
C LYS A 330 13.13 -13.64 -3.61
N ARG A 331 13.30 -14.77 -4.29
CA ARG A 331 12.45 -15.17 -5.43
C ARG A 331 10.99 -15.44 -5.04
N LEU A 332 10.73 -15.71 -3.76
CA LEU A 332 9.40 -15.92 -3.21
C LEU A 332 8.88 -14.62 -2.58
N SER A 333 9.57 -14.14 -1.55
CA SER A 333 9.09 -13.05 -0.70
C SER A 333 8.86 -11.74 -1.47
N VAL A 334 9.78 -11.32 -2.33
CA VAL A 334 9.63 -10.04 -3.03
C VAL A 334 8.45 -10.04 -4.00
N PRO A 335 8.31 -10.97 -4.96
CA PRO A 335 7.14 -11.00 -5.83
C PRO A 335 5.82 -11.17 -5.08
N GLU A 336 5.78 -12.06 -4.10
CA GLU A 336 4.53 -12.34 -3.35
C GLU A 336 4.08 -11.16 -2.50
N GLY A 337 5.00 -10.42 -1.88
CA GLY A 337 4.70 -9.18 -1.19
C GLY A 337 4.07 -8.14 -2.12
N PHE A 338 4.61 -7.96 -3.31
CA PHE A 338 4.06 -7.04 -4.32
C PHE A 338 2.71 -7.51 -4.88
N LEU A 339 2.56 -8.79 -5.20
CA LEU A 339 1.29 -9.34 -5.68
C LEU A 339 0.18 -9.20 -4.64
N ALA A 340 0.49 -9.41 -3.37
CA ALA A 340 -0.46 -9.28 -2.27
C ALA A 340 -0.87 -7.81 -2.05
N ILE A 341 0.08 -6.87 -2.00
CA ILE A 341 -0.24 -5.45 -1.81
C ILE A 341 -1.00 -4.87 -2.99
N ASP A 342 -0.72 -5.33 -4.20
CA ASP A 342 -1.44 -4.97 -5.41
C ASP A 342 -2.93 -5.35 -5.32
N GLY A 343 -3.21 -6.59 -4.91
CA GLY A 343 -4.57 -7.05 -4.65
C GLY A 343 -5.26 -6.31 -3.50
N ILE A 344 -4.53 -5.96 -2.43
CA ILE A 344 -5.06 -5.14 -1.33
C ILE A 344 -5.51 -3.78 -1.84
N LEU A 345 -4.69 -3.09 -2.64
CA LEU A 345 -5.01 -1.75 -3.13
C LEU A 345 -6.18 -1.75 -4.12
N ASP A 346 -6.30 -2.77 -4.98
CA ASP A 346 -7.48 -2.93 -5.85
C ASP A 346 -8.75 -3.16 -5.04
N LEU A 347 -8.70 -4.00 -4.01
CA LEU A 347 -9.83 -4.20 -3.10
C LEU A 347 -10.16 -2.93 -2.33
N TYR A 348 -9.16 -2.21 -1.83
CA TYR A 348 -9.34 -0.97 -1.09
C TYR A 348 -10.03 0.08 -1.97
N LEU A 349 -9.53 0.29 -3.19
CA LEU A 349 -10.10 1.22 -4.17
C LEU A 349 -11.55 0.85 -4.48
N ASN A 350 -11.85 -0.41 -4.73
CA ASN A 350 -13.20 -0.89 -4.99
C ASN A 350 -14.13 -0.68 -3.79
N VAL A 351 -13.69 -0.96 -2.58
CA VAL A 351 -14.50 -0.77 -1.37
C VAL A 351 -14.82 0.71 -1.18
N VAL A 352 -13.83 1.60 -1.31
CA VAL A 352 -14.03 3.04 -1.10
C VAL A 352 -14.95 3.65 -2.15
N ASP A 353 -14.76 3.32 -3.43
CA ASP A 353 -15.62 3.81 -4.53
C ASP A 353 -17.10 3.41 -4.35
N GLY A 354 -17.35 2.27 -3.70
CA GLY A 354 -18.70 1.70 -3.53
C GLY A 354 -19.28 1.77 -2.11
N LEU A 355 -18.67 2.45 -1.14
CA LEU A 355 -19.19 2.52 0.23
C LEU A 355 -20.63 3.03 0.29
N VAL A 356 -21.48 2.28 0.97
CA VAL A 356 -22.89 2.63 1.20
C VAL A 356 -23.04 3.13 2.63
N VAL A 357 -23.49 4.39 2.78
CA VAL A 357 -23.72 5.03 4.08
C VAL A 357 -25.24 5.09 4.35
N TYR A 358 -25.64 4.77 5.58
CA TYR A 358 -27.04 4.78 6.04
C TYR A 358 -27.27 5.91 7.07
N PRO A 359 -27.50 7.16 6.66
CA PRO A 359 -27.60 8.31 7.57
C PRO A 359 -28.68 8.15 8.65
N LYS A 360 -29.81 7.50 8.32
CA LYS A 360 -30.89 7.28 9.29
C LYS A 360 -30.54 6.28 10.39
N VAL A 361 -29.72 5.27 10.09
CA VAL A 361 -29.22 4.34 11.10
C VAL A 361 -28.21 5.05 12.01
N ILE A 362 -27.30 5.82 11.41
CA ILE A 362 -26.31 6.64 12.13
C ILE A 362 -27.01 7.61 13.08
N GLU A 363 -28.02 8.34 12.59
CA GLU A 363 -28.83 9.27 13.40
C GLU A 363 -29.51 8.53 14.58
N ALA A 364 -30.14 7.38 14.31
CA ALA A 364 -30.80 6.60 15.36
C ALA A 364 -29.84 6.13 16.46
N HIS A 365 -28.65 5.68 16.09
CA HIS A 365 -27.63 5.29 17.06
C HIS A 365 -27.12 6.48 17.88
N LEU A 366 -26.84 7.60 17.20
CA LEU A 366 -26.38 8.81 17.86
C LEU A 366 -27.42 9.35 18.84
N MET A 367 -28.69 9.42 18.45
CA MET A 367 -29.76 9.96 19.28
C MET A 367 -30.05 9.14 20.54
N ARG A 368 -29.72 7.85 20.57
CA ARG A 368 -29.82 7.02 21.78
C ARG A 368 -28.81 7.40 22.86
N GLU A 369 -27.62 7.82 22.46
CA GLU A 369 -26.51 8.15 23.35
C GLU A 369 -26.39 9.66 23.61
N LEU A 370 -26.88 10.50 22.72
CA LEU A 370 -26.74 11.95 22.79
C LEU A 370 -27.28 12.59 24.09
N PRO A 371 -28.39 12.13 24.71
CA PRO A 371 -28.83 12.68 25.97
C PRO A 371 -27.79 12.62 27.09
N PHE A 372 -27.00 11.54 27.15
CA PHE A 372 -25.90 11.43 28.13
C PHE A 372 -24.75 12.40 27.84
N MET A 373 -24.49 12.69 26.57
CA MET A 373 -23.42 13.58 26.14
C MET A 373 -23.81 15.07 26.29
N ALA A 374 -25.10 15.37 26.16
CA ALA A 374 -25.64 16.71 26.24
C ALA A 374 -25.83 17.24 27.67
N THR A 375 -25.56 16.41 28.67
CA THR A 375 -25.78 16.78 30.10
C THR A 375 -25.04 18.07 30.52
N GLU A 376 -23.85 18.32 29.99
CA GLU A 376 -23.13 19.55 30.26
C GLU A 376 -23.85 20.76 29.66
N ASN A 377 -24.31 20.70 28.41
CA ASN A 377 -25.04 21.77 27.74
C ASN A 377 -26.34 22.06 28.47
N ILE A 378 -27.10 21.03 28.86
CA ILE A 378 -28.31 21.14 29.65
C ILE A 378 -28.03 21.84 30.97
N MET A 379 -26.99 21.43 31.68
CA MET A 379 -26.58 22.04 32.94
C MET A 379 -26.23 23.53 32.77
N MET A 380 -25.45 23.85 31.74
CA MET A 380 -25.05 25.24 31.49
C MET A 380 -26.22 26.15 31.13
N ASP A 381 -27.19 25.66 30.40
CA ASP A 381 -28.41 26.43 30.06
C ASP A 381 -29.31 26.62 31.28
N ALA A 382 -29.44 25.61 32.13
CA ALA A 382 -30.13 25.73 33.40
C ALA A 382 -29.44 26.70 34.36
N VAL A 383 -28.10 26.72 34.41
CA VAL A 383 -27.33 27.70 35.19
C VAL A 383 -27.52 29.13 34.68
N LYS A 384 -27.53 29.36 33.36
CA LYS A 384 -27.84 30.66 32.77
C LYS A 384 -29.24 31.16 33.15
N ALA A 385 -30.20 30.22 33.35
CA ALA A 385 -31.52 30.51 33.81
C ALA A 385 -31.64 30.78 35.34
N GLY A 386 -30.50 30.70 36.07
CA GLY A 386 -30.41 31.01 37.50
C GLY A 386 -30.29 29.81 38.45
N GLY A 387 -30.10 28.62 37.92
CA GLY A 387 -29.89 27.38 38.70
C GLY A 387 -28.51 27.31 39.36
N ASP A 388 -28.39 26.60 40.51
CA ASP A 388 -27.11 26.31 41.18
C ASP A 388 -26.37 25.18 40.43
N ARG A 389 -25.16 25.49 39.99
CA ARG A 389 -24.34 24.56 39.21
C ARG A 389 -24.04 23.24 39.95
N GLN A 390 -23.77 23.30 41.23
CA GLN A 390 -23.40 22.11 42.02
C GLN A 390 -24.61 21.23 42.27
N GLU A 391 -25.75 21.82 42.59
CA GLU A 391 -27.02 21.11 42.74
C GLU A 391 -27.45 20.46 41.42
N LEU A 392 -27.42 21.18 40.32
CA LEU A 392 -27.78 20.70 38.99
C LEU A 392 -26.85 19.55 38.55
N HIS A 393 -25.55 19.63 38.81
CA HIS A 393 -24.61 18.55 38.51
C HIS A 393 -24.93 17.26 39.25
N GLU A 394 -25.25 17.33 40.54
CA GLU A 394 -25.60 16.15 41.32
C GLU A 394 -26.94 15.55 40.84
N ARG A 395 -27.92 16.37 40.51
CA ARG A 395 -29.20 15.91 39.96
C ARG A 395 -29.01 15.23 38.60
N ILE A 396 -28.22 15.80 37.69
CA ILE A 396 -27.86 15.18 36.40
C ILE A 396 -27.20 13.84 36.62
N ARG A 397 -26.25 13.74 37.57
CA ARG A 397 -25.61 12.48 37.91
C ARG A 397 -26.61 11.41 38.34
N GLN A 398 -27.55 11.78 39.23
CA GLN A 398 -28.59 10.87 39.70
C GLN A 398 -29.55 10.43 38.58
N HIS A 399 -30.01 11.38 37.74
CA HIS A 399 -30.87 11.09 36.60
C HIS A 399 -30.16 10.24 35.55
N SER A 400 -28.89 10.51 35.27
CA SER A 400 -28.08 9.74 34.32
C SER A 400 -27.88 8.29 34.81
N MET A 401 -27.60 8.09 36.10
CA MET A 401 -27.49 6.76 36.65
C MET A 401 -28.80 5.98 36.60
N ALA A 402 -29.94 6.64 36.87
CA ALA A 402 -31.25 6.04 36.76
C ALA A 402 -31.62 5.67 35.32
N ALA A 403 -31.40 6.60 34.37
CA ALA A 403 -31.64 6.33 32.95
C ALA A 403 -30.71 5.22 32.43
N GLY A 404 -29.45 5.20 32.88
CA GLY A 404 -28.52 4.13 32.52
C GLY A 404 -28.96 2.75 32.97
N ARG A 405 -29.64 2.61 34.15
CA ARG A 405 -30.26 1.36 34.58
C ARG A 405 -31.43 0.98 33.68
N VAL A 406 -32.30 1.91 33.32
CA VAL A 406 -33.44 1.66 32.43
C VAL A 406 -32.95 1.08 31.10
N VAL A 407 -31.90 1.67 30.52
CA VAL A 407 -31.31 1.18 29.28
C VAL A 407 -30.65 -0.21 29.44
N LYS A 408 -29.84 -0.38 30.48
CA LYS A 408 -28.99 -1.60 30.62
C LYS A 408 -29.71 -2.78 31.30
N GLU A 409 -30.50 -2.52 32.31
CA GLU A 409 -31.16 -3.57 33.09
C GLU A 409 -32.56 -3.92 32.56
N GLU A 410 -33.28 -2.91 32.02
CA GLU A 410 -34.65 -3.11 31.54
C GLU A 410 -34.75 -3.20 30.01
N GLY A 411 -33.68 -2.86 29.28
CA GLY A 411 -33.64 -2.87 27.80
C GLY A 411 -34.59 -1.86 27.15
N LYS A 412 -34.93 -0.81 27.87
CA LYS A 412 -35.83 0.24 27.38
C LYS A 412 -35.08 1.42 26.79
N GLU A 413 -35.80 2.33 26.14
CA GLU A 413 -35.24 3.59 25.62
C GLU A 413 -34.72 4.49 26.75
N ASN A 414 -33.78 5.37 26.41
CA ASN A 414 -33.18 6.33 27.31
C ASN A 414 -34.21 7.40 27.72
N ASP A 415 -34.55 7.46 28.99
CA ASP A 415 -35.55 8.38 29.55
C ASP A 415 -34.94 9.58 30.30
N LEU A 416 -33.66 9.91 30.03
CA LEU A 416 -32.94 10.98 30.74
C LEU A 416 -33.59 12.35 30.53
N LEU A 417 -34.03 12.66 29.33
CA LEU A 417 -34.64 13.95 29.03
C LEU A 417 -35.98 14.10 29.74
N GLU A 418 -36.78 13.04 29.80
CA GLU A 418 -38.07 13.00 30.54
C GLU A 418 -37.84 13.23 32.05
N ARG A 419 -36.80 12.62 32.62
CA ARG A 419 -36.44 12.82 34.04
C ARG A 419 -36.03 14.26 34.33
N ILE A 420 -35.23 14.86 33.44
CA ILE A 420 -34.76 16.24 33.58
C ILE A 420 -35.95 17.21 33.39
N ALA A 421 -36.81 16.98 32.41
CA ALA A 421 -38.04 17.81 32.21
C ALA A 421 -38.99 17.76 33.39
N ALA A 422 -39.10 16.65 34.08
CA ALA A 422 -39.94 16.47 35.28
C ALA A 422 -39.32 17.08 36.55
N ASP A 423 -38.01 17.40 36.55
CA ASP A 423 -37.33 17.99 37.70
C ASP A 423 -37.34 19.52 37.65
N SER A 424 -38.11 20.13 38.52
CA SER A 424 -38.30 21.58 38.59
C SER A 424 -37.01 22.39 38.83
N ALA A 425 -35.94 21.74 39.31
CA ALA A 425 -34.64 22.41 39.49
C ALA A 425 -34.00 22.89 38.19
N PHE A 426 -34.31 22.20 37.08
CA PHE A 426 -33.80 22.62 35.77
C PHE A 426 -34.64 23.71 35.12
N GLY A 427 -35.96 23.82 35.43
CA GLY A 427 -36.85 24.81 34.86
C GLY A 427 -36.96 24.74 33.34
N MET A 428 -36.71 23.58 32.74
CA MET A 428 -36.68 23.38 31.28
C MET A 428 -37.86 22.52 30.82
N THR A 429 -38.48 22.92 29.71
CA THR A 429 -39.49 22.10 29.06
C THR A 429 -38.88 21.03 28.17
N MET A 430 -39.64 19.98 27.83
CA MET A 430 -39.21 18.98 26.87
C MET A 430 -38.81 19.57 25.53
N GLU A 431 -39.53 20.59 25.04
CA GLU A 431 -39.20 21.28 23.79
C GLU A 431 -37.84 21.98 23.84
N GLN A 432 -37.52 22.61 24.98
CA GLN A 432 -36.20 23.24 25.18
C GLN A 432 -35.09 22.19 25.24
N LEU A 433 -35.30 21.07 25.91
CA LEU A 433 -34.35 19.97 25.94
C LEU A 433 -34.13 19.35 24.57
N GLN A 434 -35.21 19.12 23.81
CA GLN A 434 -35.12 18.61 22.42
C GLN A 434 -34.40 19.60 21.48
N ALA A 435 -34.54 20.91 21.70
CA ALA A 435 -33.82 21.91 20.91
C ALA A 435 -32.30 21.87 21.11
N ILE A 436 -31.84 21.39 22.28
CA ILE A 436 -30.39 21.14 22.55
C ILE A 436 -29.90 19.92 21.80
N MET A 437 -30.74 18.92 21.59
CA MET A 437 -30.39 17.61 20.97
C MET A 437 -30.18 17.70 19.45
N LYS A 438 -29.49 18.72 18.98
CA LYS A 438 -29.07 18.83 17.57
C LYS A 438 -27.67 18.27 17.42
N PRO A 439 -27.50 17.13 16.72
CA PRO A 439 -26.20 16.46 16.61
C PRO A 439 -25.07 17.36 16.12
N GLU A 440 -25.38 18.30 15.24
CA GLU A 440 -24.42 19.25 14.66
C GLU A 440 -23.73 20.14 15.71
N ASN A 441 -24.38 20.36 16.86
CA ASN A 441 -23.82 21.17 17.95
C ASN A 441 -22.74 20.42 18.76
N PHE A 442 -22.55 19.12 18.53
CA PHE A 442 -21.66 18.27 19.33
C PHE A 442 -20.44 17.75 18.56
N VAL A 443 -20.33 18.03 17.27
CA VAL A 443 -19.23 17.51 16.42
C VAL A 443 -17.97 18.37 16.46
N GLY A 444 -17.97 19.46 17.21
CA GLY A 444 -16.84 20.37 17.31
C GLY A 444 -16.43 20.92 15.95
N ARG A 445 -15.13 20.92 15.66
CA ARG A 445 -14.56 21.35 14.37
C ARG A 445 -14.38 20.22 13.36
N SER A 446 -15.12 19.10 13.48
CA SER A 446 -14.97 17.96 12.56
C SER A 446 -15.15 18.32 11.08
N PRO A 447 -16.18 19.11 10.69
CA PRO A 447 -16.33 19.54 9.29
C PRO A 447 -15.16 20.38 8.79
N GLU A 448 -14.75 21.39 9.56
CA GLU A 448 -13.67 22.30 9.19
C GLU A 448 -12.33 21.56 9.12
N GLN A 449 -12.02 20.72 10.10
CA GLN A 449 -10.80 19.89 10.09
C GLN A 449 -10.76 18.95 8.89
N THR A 450 -11.89 18.43 8.44
CA THR A 450 -11.95 17.61 7.23
C THR A 450 -11.58 18.43 5.99
N VAL A 451 -12.16 19.62 5.84
CA VAL A 451 -11.87 20.51 4.71
C VAL A 451 -10.41 20.97 4.74
N GLU A 452 -9.93 21.46 5.89
CA GLU A 452 -8.56 21.94 6.09
C GLU A 452 -7.55 20.84 5.69
N PHE A 453 -7.71 19.64 6.25
CA PHE A 453 -6.80 18.53 5.97
C PHE A 453 -6.77 18.14 4.48
N ILE A 454 -7.93 18.03 3.85
CA ILE A 454 -8.01 17.66 2.43
C ILE A 454 -7.43 18.78 1.56
N THR A 455 -7.77 20.05 1.83
CA THR A 455 -7.35 21.16 0.98
C THR A 455 -5.86 21.46 1.12
N GLU A 456 -5.31 21.38 2.34
CA GLU A 456 -3.94 21.80 2.62
C GLU A 456 -2.91 20.67 2.41
N TYR A 457 -3.29 19.41 2.63
CA TYR A 457 -2.35 18.28 2.60
C TYR A 457 -2.62 17.30 1.46
N VAL A 458 -3.88 16.96 1.18
CA VAL A 458 -4.20 15.93 0.18
C VAL A 458 -4.30 16.50 -1.23
N GLN A 459 -5.00 17.63 -1.39
CA GLN A 459 -5.24 18.21 -2.70
C GLN A 459 -3.96 18.57 -3.48
N PRO A 460 -2.89 19.11 -2.86
CA PRO A 460 -1.62 19.33 -3.56
C PRO A 460 -1.06 18.06 -4.20
N VAL A 461 -1.09 16.93 -3.47
CA VAL A 461 -0.63 15.63 -3.98
C VAL A 461 -1.49 15.17 -5.17
N LEU A 462 -2.82 15.33 -5.10
CA LEU A 462 -3.71 14.97 -6.21
C LEU A 462 -3.50 15.88 -7.42
N ASP A 463 -3.24 17.17 -7.20
CA ASP A 463 -3.00 18.13 -8.27
C ASP A 463 -1.69 17.85 -9.03
N GLU A 464 -0.66 17.39 -8.34
CA GLU A 464 0.62 16.98 -8.95
C GLU A 464 0.52 15.65 -9.72
N ASN A 465 -0.53 14.85 -9.47
CA ASN A 465 -0.67 13.50 -10.01
C ASN A 465 -1.94 13.30 -10.86
N LYS A 466 -2.46 14.37 -11.48
CA LYS A 466 -3.71 14.34 -12.26
C LYS A 466 -3.72 13.34 -13.42
N ASP A 467 -2.56 13.09 -13.97
CA ASP A 467 -2.36 12.19 -15.12
C ASP A 467 -2.57 10.71 -14.78
N ILE A 468 -2.45 10.33 -13.53
CA ILE A 468 -2.64 8.95 -13.07
C ILE A 468 -3.96 8.73 -12.31
N LEU A 469 -4.78 9.77 -12.14
CA LEU A 469 -6.07 9.66 -11.45
C LEU A 469 -7.15 9.00 -12.34
N GLY A 470 -8.16 8.42 -11.70
CA GLY A 470 -9.29 7.79 -12.36
C GLY A 470 -9.08 6.32 -12.68
N MET A 471 -8.07 5.69 -12.08
CA MET A 471 -7.87 4.24 -12.13
C MET A 471 -9.09 3.54 -11.54
N LYS A 472 -9.53 2.48 -12.20
CA LYS A 472 -10.62 1.62 -11.73
C LYS A 472 -10.07 0.26 -11.34
N ALA A 473 -10.47 -0.24 -10.18
CA ALA A 473 -10.08 -1.57 -9.74
C ALA A 473 -10.86 -2.65 -10.51
N GLU A 474 -10.17 -3.60 -11.11
CA GLU A 474 -10.77 -4.84 -11.61
C GLU A 474 -10.66 -5.91 -10.52
N ILE A 475 -11.81 -6.36 -10.00
CA ILE A 475 -11.85 -7.41 -8.99
C ILE A 475 -12.28 -8.72 -9.64
N ASN A 476 -11.46 -9.74 -9.52
CA ASN A 476 -11.73 -11.06 -10.07
C ASN A 476 -12.55 -11.97 -9.14
N VAL A 477 -12.63 -11.61 -7.86
CA VAL A 477 -13.29 -12.43 -6.80
C VAL A 477 -13.87 -11.59 -5.68
#